data_25c135de964f7f5fbd8d11cdddd3cdad
#
_entry.id   25c135de964f7f5fbd8d11cdddd3cdad
#
_cell.length_a   1.000
_cell.length_b   1.000
_cell.length_c   1.000
_cell.angle_alpha   90.00
_cell.angle_beta   90.00
_cell.angle_gamma   90.00
#
_symmetry.space_group_name_H-M   'P 1'
#
loop_
_entity.id
_entity.type
_entity.pdbx_description
1 polymer ?
#
loop_
_entity_poly.entity_id
_entity_poly.type
_entity_poly.pdbx_seq_one_letter_code
_entity_poly.pdbx_strand_id
1 'polypeptide(L)'
;MGDQPPHTVKGLLVELKDASELMVDLAYAAVFFNDDKIADEVIRLDGRSGDLLRRLRTVAMLAARSPEDAEGMAGVLWIADAIQRICAAASDVARVVAARLGIPDALRPDLRHADEMTARVRVRDDAPASGQTLVELSLPTETGMWVIAIRSDLRWEFDPGPNDTIDPGDVLLIRGPEEGVNLVRKLAGAPEVPEIPESDAPALSELDRAVDILVEMKDLSEAAVGLAYSSILFNNRALAAEVGVLEGRSDQLEDELESWVLRAAPEARNVDELRGLIRLGSASESICDAARDMTWYVEQGEPLHPVVQMALEETEETSAETIVQPGSPADGQSLRELRFETETGMFVLAIQRGARWAYRPRGVFRLLAGDRLISVGPDEGEDELIELCGEQPERDDE
;
A
#
# COMPACT_ATOMS: atom_id res chain seq x y z
N MET A 1 -18.32 6.60 22.97
CA MET A 1 -19.61 6.02 22.53
C MET A 1 -19.19 4.94 21.55
N GLY A 2 -19.27 3.66 21.88
CA GLY A 2 -18.72 2.59 21.05
C GLY A 2 -19.35 2.61 19.66
N ASP A 3 -18.49 2.67 18.69
CA ASP A 3 -18.85 2.57 17.28
C ASP A 3 -19.60 1.25 17.06
N GLN A 4 -20.87 1.34 16.68
CA GLN A 4 -21.61 0.14 16.29
C GLN A 4 -21.02 -0.31 14.95
N PRO A 5 -20.62 -1.58 14.81
CA PRO A 5 -20.04 -2.05 13.56
C PRO A 5 -20.98 -1.76 12.39
N PRO A 6 -20.47 -1.39 11.21
CA PRO A 6 -21.27 -1.04 10.06
C PRO A 6 -22.25 -2.17 9.71
N HIS A 7 -23.51 -1.81 9.47
CA HIS A 7 -24.58 -2.77 9.14
C HIS A 7 -24.97 -2.70 7.66
N THR A 8 -24.33 -1.83 6.87
CA THR A 8 -24.61 -1.66 5.44
C THR A 8 -23.56 -2.35 4.58
N VAL A 9 -23.92 -2.74 3.35
CA VAL A 9 -22.99 -3.29 2.37
C VAL A 9 -21.82 -2.32 2.16
N LYS A 10 -22.12 -1.02 1.98
CA LYS A 10 -21.12 0.03 1.79
C LYS A 10 -20.13 0.08 2.96
N GLY A 11 -20.61 0.27 4.18
CA GLY A 11 -19.72 0.40 5.35
C GLY A 11 -18.87 -0.85 5.62
N LEU A 12 -19.39 -2.05 5.30
CA LEU A 12 -18.61 -3.28 5.41
C LEU A 12 -17.53 -3.41 4.33
N LEU A 13 -17.77 -2.88 3.13
CA LEU A 13 -16.75 -2.81 2.07
C LEU A 13 -15.65 -1.81 2.42
N VAL A 14 -16.01 -0.62 2.94
CA VAL A 14 -15.03 0.37 3.43
C VAL A 14 -14.13 -0.28 4.48
N GLU A 15 -14.71 -0.84 5.54
CA GLU A 15 -13.94 -1.48 6.63
C GLU A 15 -13.06 -2.64 6.11
N LEU A 16 -13.53 -3.39 5.11
CA LEU A 16 -12.75 -4.49 4.53
C LEU A 16 -11.59 -3.98 3.66
N LYS A 17 -11.80 -2.92 2.89
CA LYS A 17 -10.75 -2.30 2.06
C LYS A 17 -9.67 -1.68 2.95
N ASP A 18 -10.03 -0.84 3.92
CA ASP A 18 -9.07 -0.20 4.83
C ASP A 18 -8.26 -1.26 5.61
N ALA A 19 -8.94 -2.32 6.09
CA ALA A 19 -8.25 -3.43 6.74
C ALA A 19 -7.25 -4.14 5.81
N SER A 20 -7.54 -4.26 4.50
CA SER A 20 -6.64 -4.94 3.57
C SER A 20 -5.35 -4.16 3.33
N GLU A 21 -5.43 -2.85 3.18
CA GLU A 21 -4.26 -1.97 3.00
C GLU A 21 -3.41 -1.94 4.26
N LEU A 22 -4.02 -1.69 5.41
CA LEU A 22 -3.34 -1.74 6.71
C LEU A 22 -2.63 -3.09 6.92
N MET A 23 -3.26 -4.20 6.56
CA MET A 23 -2.67 -5.53 6.74
C MET A 23 -1.45 -5.75 5.85
N VAL A 24 -1.47 -5.27 4.60
CA VAL A 24 -0.31 -5.36 3.71
C VAL A 24 0.86 -4.57 4.31
N ASP A 25 0.63 -3.34 4.75
CA ASP A 25 1.66 -2.48 5.33
C ASP A 25 2.26 -3.07 6.62
N LEU A 26 1.39 -3.50 7.54
CA LEU A 26 1.84 -4.12 8.78
C LEU A 26 2.57 -5.44 8.53
N ALA A 27 2.18 -6.23 7.53
CA ALA A 27 2.83 -7.49 7.21
C ALA A 27 4.28 -7.27 6.76
N TYR A 28 4.52 -6.36 5.83
CA TYR A 28 5.87 -6.01 5.41
C TYR A 28 6.65 -5.29 6.52
N ALA A 29 6.01 -4.44 7.33
CA ALA A 29 6.63 -3.85 8.51
C ALA A 29 7.07 -4.92 9.54
N ALA A 30 6.27 -5.96 9.76
CA ALA A 30 6.63 -7.07 10.62
C ALA A 30 7.90 -7.76 10.12
N VAL A 31 8.02 -8.02 8.82
CA VAL A 31 9.20 -8.60 8.18
C VAL A 31 10.40 -7.68 8.32
N PHE A 32 10.25 -6.41 7.97
CA PHE A 32 11.33 -5.42 8.02
C PHE A 32 11.92 -5.24 9.41
N PHE A 33 11.05 -5.14 10.44
CA PHE A 33 11.49 -4.96 11.82
C PHE A 33 11.70 -6.28 12.57
N ASN A 34 11.36 -7.42 11.95
CA ASN A 34 11.32 -8.75 12.57
C ASN A 34 10.59 -8.69 13.93
N ASP A 35 9.36 -8.15 13.90
CA ASP A 35 8.58 -7.86 15.11
C ASP A 35 7.38 -8.80 15.23
N ASP A 36 7.48 -9.72 16.19
CA ASP A 36 6.45 -10.72 16.48
C ASP A 36 5.08 -10.08 16.81
N LYS A 37 5.06 -8.90 17.44
CA LYS A 37 3.81 -8.25 17.86
C LYS A 37 3.05 -7.66 16.68
N ILE A 38 3.77 -7.06 15.72
CA ILE A 38 3.14 -6.59 14.49
C ILE A 38 2.62 -7.79 13.70
N ALA A 39 3.40 -8.87 13.61
CA ALA A 39 2.96 -10.10 12.95
C ALA A 39 1.70 -10.70 13.60
N ASP A 40 1.64 -10.78 14.94
CA ASP A 40 0.48 -11.26 15.67
C ASP A 40 -0.76 -10.40 15.40
N GLU A 41 -0.59 -9.08 15.25
CA GLU A 41 -1.69 -8.18 14.92
C GLU A 41 -2.25 -8.43 13.52
N VAL A 42 -1.38 -8.58 12.50
CA VAL A 42 -1.82 -8.93 11.14
C VAL A 42 -2.63 -10.23 11.13
N ILE A 43 -2.15 -11.25 11.85
CA ILE A 43 -2.87 -12.54 11.98
C ILE A 43 -4.23 -12.35 12.67
N ARG A 44 -4.34 -11.44 13.65
CA ARG A 44 -5.61 -11.11 14.31
C ARG A 44 -6.57 -10.39 13.36
N LEU A 45 -6.05 -9.45 12.57
CA LEU A 45 -6.83 -8.70 11.57
C LEU A 45 -7.37 -9.62 10.46
N ASP A 46 -6.63 -10.66 10.04
CA ASP A 46 -7.11 -11.67 9.10
C ASP A 46 -8.38 -12.38 9.62
N GLY A 47 -8.41 -12.73 10.91
CA GLY A 47 -9.62 -13.26 11.55
C GLY A 47 -10.79 -12.28 11.50
N ARG A 48 -10.56 -10.97 11.72
CA ARG A 48 -11.56 -9.91 11.66
C ARG A 48 -12.09 -9.71 10.23
N SER A 49 -11.21 -9.69 9.23
CA SER A 49 -11.59 -9.55 7.82
C SER A 49 -12.51 -10.70 7.37
N GLY A 50 -12.25 -11.93 7.81
CA GLY A 50 -13.14 -13.07 7.58
C GLY A 50 -14.52 -12.91 8.24
N ASP A 51 -14.59 -12.26 9.42
CA ASP A 51 -15.86 -11.93 10.08
C ASP A 51 -16.63 -10.86 9.31
N LEU A 52 -15.95 -9.83 8.82
CA LEU A 52 -16.52 -8.78 7.97
C LEU A 52 -17.11 -9.36 6.69
N LEU A 53 -16.38 -10.21 5.99
CA LEU A 53 -16.86 -10.89 4.78
C LEU A 53 -18.12 -11.73 5.05
N ARG A 54 -18.18 -12.49 6.16
CA ARG A 54 -19.39 -13.24 6.51
C ARG A 54 -20.61 -12.34 6.75
N ARG A 55 -20.40 -11.19 7.40
CA ARG A 55 -21.45 -10.18 7.60
C ARG A 55 -21.89 -9.58 6.27
N LEU A 56 -20.92 -9.20 5.42
CA LEU A 56 -21.19 -8.64 4.10
C LEU A 56 -22.02 -9.58 3.25
N ARG A 57 -21.67 -10.86 3.19
CA ARG A 57 -22.46 -11.88 2.48
C ARG A 57 -23.91 -11.94 2.99
N THR A 58 -24.11 -11.87 4.29
CA THR A 58 -25.46 -11.89 4.89
C THR A 58 -26.25 -10.65 4.51
N VAL A 59 -25.64 -9.45 4.62
CA VAL A 59 -26.32 -8.18 4.33
C VAL A 59 -26.59 -8.06 2.82
N ALA A 60 -25.65 -8.47 1.95
CA ALA A 60 -25.83 -8.48 0.49
C ALA A 60 -27.00 -9.38 0.07
N MET A 61 -27.11 -10.59 0.65
CA MET A 61 -28.24 -11.49 0.38
C MET A 61 -29.59 -10.89 0.83
N LEU A 62 -29.62 -10.10 1.91
CA LEU A 62 -30.83 -9.42 2.39
C LEU A 62 -31.17 -8.16 1.56
N ALA A 63 -30.18 -7.55 0.93
CA ALA A 63 -30.34 -6.35 0.10
C ALA A 63 -30.94 -6.67 -1.28
N ALA A 64 -30.66 -7.83 -1.85
CA ALA A 64 -31.15 -8.26 -3.14
C ALA A 64 -32.67 -8.49 -3.10
N ARG A 65 -33.43 -7.70 -3.90
CA ARG A 65 -34.91 -7.76 -3.98
C ARG A 65 -35.41 -8.20 -5.35
N SER A 66 -34.52 -8.22 -6.34
CA SER A 66 -34.80 -8.65 -7.72
C SER A 66 -33.64 -9.51 -8.24
N PRO A 67 -33.80 -10.22 -9.36
CA PRO A 67 -32.69 -10.91 -10.03
C PRO A 67 -31.54 -9.96 -10.39
N GLU A 68 -31.86 -8.77 -10.87
CA GLU A 68 -30.88 -7.74 -11.24
C GLU A 68 -30.09 -7.26 -10.01
N ASP A 69 -30.76 -7.02 -8.86
CA ASP A 69 -30.06 -6.71 -7.62
C ASP A 69 -29.15 -7.87 -7.18
N ALA A 70 -29.57 -9.11 -7.38
CA ALA A 70 -28.79 -10.29 -7.03
C ALA A 70 -27.52 -10.42 -7.90
N GLU A 71 -27.61 -10.12 -9.19
CA GLU A 71 -26.47 -10.08 -10.10
C GLU A 71 -25.47 -8.99 -9.68
N GLY A 72 -25.95 -7.78 -9.38
CA GLY A 72 -25.11 -6.69 -8.87
C GLY A 72 -24.42 -7.06 -7.55
N MET A 73 -25.16 -7.70 -6.62
CA MET A 73 -24.59 -8.17 -5.34
C MET A 73 -23.57 -9.29 -5.55
N ALA A 74 -23.66 -10.12 -6.58
CA ALA A 74 -22.65 -11.11 -6.91
C ALA A 74 -21.30 -10.46 -7.23
N GLY A 75 -21.29 -9.36 -7.99
CA GLY A 75 -20.09 -8.55 -8.23
C GLY A 75 -19.48 -7.96 -6.95
N VAL A 76 -20.34 -7.42 -6.08
CA VAL A 76 -19.90 -6.94 -4.74
C VAL A 76 -19.21 -8.04 -3.94
N LEU A 77 -19.80 -9.25 -3.91
CA LEU A 77 -19.24 -10.38 -3.17
C LEU A 77 -17.94 -10.90 -3.81
N TRP A 78 -17.83 -10.86 -5.13
CA TRP A 78 -16.59 -11.22 -5.84
C TRP A 78 -15.42 -10.33 -5.44
N ILE A 79 -15.64 -9.01 -5.45
CA ILE A 79 -14.63 -8.02 -5.03
C ILE A 79 -14.27 -8.24 -3.55
N ALA A 80 -15.26 -8.39 -2.69
CA ALA A 80 -15.03 -8.62 -1.26
C ALA A 80 -14.26 -9.93 -0.98
N ASP A 81 -14.50 -10.98 -1.77
CA ASP A 81 -13.74 -12.24 -1.69
C ASP A 81 -12.29 -12.05 -2.15
N ALA A 82 -12.04 -11.21 -3.16
CA ALA A 82 -10.69 -10.87 -3.60
C ALA A 82 -9.95 -10.05 -2.53
N ILE A 83 -10.59 -9.04 -1.94
CA ILE A 83 -10.02 -8.25 -0.83
C ILE A 83 -9.66 -9.18 0.36
N GLN A 84 -10.52 -10.12 0.72
CA GLN A 84 -10.22 -11.07 1.79
C GLN A 84 -9.02 -11.97 1.46
N ARG A 85 -8.79 -12.31 0.19
CA ARG A 85 -7.59 -13.05 -0.22
C ARG A 85 -6.33 -12.21 -0.10
N ILE A 86 -6.39 -10.90 -0.38
CA ILE A 86 -5.29 -9.97 -0.08
C ILE A 86 -4.98 -10.01 1.42
N CYS A 87 -6.00 -9.91 2.29
CA CYS A 87 -5.81 -10.02 3.75
C CYS A 87 -5.15 -11.35 4.15
N ALA A 88 -5.60 -12.47 3.58
CA ALA A 88 -5.03 -13.78 3.88
C ALA A 88 -3.57 -13.91 3.43
N ALA A 89 -3.23 -13.39 2.25
CA ALA A 89 -1.86 -13.38 1.75
C ALA A 89 -0.95 -12.47 2.60
N ALA A 90 -1.42 -11.29 3.01
CA ALA A 90 -0.71 -10.44 3.97
C ALA A 90 -0.48 -11.16 5.33
N SER A 91 -1.46 -11.93 5.80
CA SER A 91 -1.30 -12.79 6.97
C SER A 91 -0.22 -13.86 6.76
N ASP A 92 -0.09 -14.43 5.55
CA ASP A 92 0.96 -15.40 5.23
C ASP A 92 2.36 -14.76 5.21
N VAL A 93 2.50 -13.50 4.76
CA VAL A 93 3.73 -12.71 4.93
C VAL A 93 4.09 -12.59 6.41
N ALA A 94 3.15 -12.17 7.26
CA ALA A 94 3.37 -12.00 8.69
C ALA A 94 3.73 -13.32 9.41
N ARG A 95 3.16 -14.44 8.96
CA ARG A 95 3.46 -15.77 9.52
C ARG A 95 4.91 -16.21 9.34
N VAL A 96 5.65 -15.65 8.39
CA VAL A 96 7.10 -15.92 8.26
C VAL A 96 7.83 -15.47 9.51
N VAL A 97 7.47 -14.30 10.05
CA VAL A 97 8.01 -13.75 11.29
C VAL A 97 7.51 -14.55 12.50
N ALA A 98 6.20 -14.73 12.64
CA ALA A 98 5.59 -15.46 13.75
C ALA A 98 6.10 -16.91 13.87
N ALA A 99 6.39 -17.58 12.73
CA ALA A 99 6.97 -18.90 12.68
C ALA A 99 8.50 -18.93 12.89
N ARG A 100 9.12 -17.75 13.03
CA ARG A 100 10.59 -17.59 13.22
C ARG A 100 11.40 -18.32 12.15
N LEU A 101 10.94 -18.26 10.90
CA LEU A 101 11.63 -18.92 9.80
C LEU A 101 12.99 -18.28 9.47
N GLY A 102 13.30 -17.16 10.11
CA GLY A 102 14.49 -16.39 9.81
C GLY A 102 14.29 -15.49 8.59
N ILE A 103 14.88 -14.31 8.66
CA ILE A 103 14.91 -13.34 7.57
C ILE A 103 16.38 -13.01 7.39
N PRO A 104 16.95 -13.16 6.18
CA PRO A 104 18.34 -12.79 5.94
C PRO A 104 18.62 -11.37 6.38
N ASP A 105 19.75 -11.17 7.06
CA ASP A 105 20.15 -9.82 7.48
C ASP A 105 20.33 -8.87 6.28
N ALA A 106 20.60 -9.40 5.09
CA ALA A 106 20.69 -8.67 3.84
C ALA A 106 19.34 -8.02 3.43
N LEU A 107 18.20 -8.63 3.75
CA LEU A 107 16.88 -8.09 3.40
C LEU A 107 16.59 -6.74 4.07
N ARG A 108 17.10 -6.51 5.28
CA ARG A 108 16.78 -5.31 6.06
C ARG A 108 17.33 -3.99 5.49
N PRO A 109 18.57 -3.92 4.96
CA PRO A 109 19.06 -2.74 4.27
C PRO A 109 18.34 -2.49 2.95
N ASP A 110 18.04 -3.55 2.19
CA ASP A 110 17.48 -3.46 0.85
C ASP A 110 16.01 -3.04 0.85
N LEU A 111 15.24 -3.45 1.85
CA LEU A 111 13.88 -2.94 2.08
C LEU A 111 13.84 -1.42 2.37
N ARG A 112 14.96 -0.80 2.74
CA ARG A 112 15.06 0.67 2.88
C ARG A 112 15.14 1.39 1.54
N HIS A 113 15.38 0.68 0.46
CA HIS A 113 15.40 1.20 -0.91
C HIS A 113 14.10 0.89 -1.65
N ALA A 114 13.10 0.31 -0.97
CA ALA A 114 11.74 0.23 -1.49
C ALA A 114 11.18 1.65 -1.71
N ASP A 115 10.37 1.82 -2.73
CA ASP A 115 9.83 3.12 -3.11
C ASP A 115 8.95 3.73 -1.99
N GLU A 116 8.34 2.89 -1.18
CA GLU A 116 7.60 3.27 0.01
C GLU A 116 8.26 2.70 1.26
N MET A 117 8.64 3.59 2.16
CA MET A 117 9.39 3.23 3.36
C MET A 117 8.50 3.10 4.58
N THR A 118 8.81 2.11 5.40
CA THR A 118 8.30 2.03 6.77
C THR A 118 9.40 2.38 7.75
N ALA A 119 9.15 3.31 8.66
CA ALA A 119 10.12 3.76 9.65
C ALA A 119 9.54 3.79 11.07
N ARG A 120 10.44 3.65 12.06
CA ARG A 120 10.12 3.87 13.48
C ARG A 120 10.71 5.19 13.94
N VAL A 121 9.87 6.07 14.47
CA VAL A 121 10.29 7.38 14.97
C VAL A 121 9.87 7.53 16.42
N ARG A 122 10.84 7.80 17.30
CA ARG A 122 10.56 8.03 18.72
C ARG A 122 10.32 9.51 18.98
N VAL A 123 9.21 9.82 19.61
CA VAL A 123 8.84 11.18 20.02
C VAL A 123 9.57 11.58 21.30
N ARG A 124 10.23 12.75 21.31
CA ARG A 124 10.92 13.30 22.47
C ARG A 124 9.97 14.16 23.31
N ASP A 125 10.34 14.38 24.59
CA ASP A 125 9.53 15.10 25.55
C ASP A 125 9.22 16.55 25.12
N ASP A 126 10.12 17.20 24.41
CA ASP A 126 10.05 18.58 23.93
C ASP A 126 9.77 18.68 22.42
N ALA A 127 9.33 17.59 21.81
CA ALA A 127 9.07 17.54 20.38
C ALA A 127 7.84 18.36 19.97
N PRO A 128 7.83 19.01 18.80
CA PRO A 128 6.65 19.70 18.28
C PRO A 128 5.40 18.82 18.21
N ALA A 129 5.54 17.55 17.90
CA ALA A 129 4.44 16.59 17.81
C ALA A 129 3.92 16.11 19.19
N SER A 130 4.65 16.39 20.28
CA SER A 130 4.27 15.91 21.60
C SER A 130 3.00 16.61 22.12
N GLY A 131 1.99 15.83 22.49
CA GLY A 131 0.70 16.29 22.98
C GLY A 131 -0.28 16.75 21.89
N GLN A 132 0.07 16.59 20.61
CA GLN A 132 -0.82 16.87 19.49
C GLN A 132 -1.56 15.60 19.03
N THR A 133 -2.73 15.77 18.45
CA THR A 133 -3.48 14.69 17.81
C THR A 133 -3.00 14.49 16.36
N LEU A 134 -3.28 13.31 15.79
CA LEU A 134 -2.91 13.02 14.39
C LEU A 134 -3.55 14.01 13.41
N VAL A 135 -4.80 14.40 13.64
CA VAL A 135 -5.48 15.41 12.80
C VAL A 135 -4.85 16.79 12.90
N GLU A 136 -4.35 17.21 14.08
CA GLU A 136 -3.66 18.50 14.24
C GLU A 136 -2.30 18.52 13.54
N LEU A 137 -1.65 17.37 13.43
CA LEU A 137 -0.35 17.22 12.76
C LEU A 137 -0.47 17.14 11.25
N SER A 138 -1.61 16.69 10.74
CA SER A 138 -1.86 16.49 9.29
C SER A 138 -0.67 15.84 8.56
N LEU A 139 -0.08 14.80 9.16
CA LEU A 139 1.17 14.20 8.67
C LEU A 139 1.10 13.74 7.20
N PRO A 140 -0.01 13.14 6.71
CA PRO A 140 -0.11 12.77 5.31
C PRO A 140 0.06 13.94 4.36
N THR A 141 -0.64 15.06 4.59
CA THR A 141 -0.56 16.25 3.74
C THR A 141 0.71 17.07 3.94
N GLU A 142 1.27 17.10 5.17
CA GLU A 142 2.46 17.89 5.48
C GLU A 142 3.78 17.18 5.17
N THR A 143 3.77 15.84 5.13
CA THR A 143 5.00 15.02 5.03
C THR A 143 4.91 13.85 4.06
N GLY A 144 3.73 13.52 3.55
CA GLY A 144 3.47 12.30 2.80
C GLY A 144 3.48 11.02 3.65
N MET A 145 3.58 11.13 4.99
CA MET A 145 3.75 9.99 5.87
C MET A 145 2.47 9.67 6.65
N TRP A 146 2.10 8.40 6.67
CA TRP A 146 1.00 7.87 7.46
C TRP A 146 1.49 7.22 8.75
N VAL A 147 0.75 7.38 9.85
CA VAL A 147 1.01 6.67 11.10
C VAL A 147 0.13 5.42 11.13
N ILE A 148 0.73 4.26 10.89
CA ILE A 148 0.02 2.97 10.88
C ILE A 148 -0.03 2.30 12.24
N ALA A 149 0.83 2.72 13.20
CA ALA A 149 0.73 2.30 14.59
C ALA A 149 1.48 3.25 15.53
N ILE A 150 1.00 3.35 16.78
CA ILE A 150 1.65 4.07 17.88
C ILE A 150 2.01 3.06 18.98
N ARG A 151 3.24 3.10 19.47
CA ARG A 151 3.64 2.32 20.63
C ARG A 151 3.90 3.21 21.83
N SER A 152 2.99 3.13 22.79
CA SER A 152 3.10 3.76 24.11
C SER A 152 3.62 2.74 25.11
N ASP A 153 4.77 2.99 25.74
CA ASP A 153 5.49 2.04 26.59
C ASP A 153 5.83 0.72 25.86
N LEU A 154 5.07 -0.35 26.17
CA LEU A 154 5.25 -1.70 25.61
C LEU A 154 4.03 -2.18 24.81
N ARG A 155 3.03 -1.32 24.62
CA ARG A 155 1.79 -1.65 23.92
C ARG A 155 1.76 -0.93 22.60
N TRP A 156 1.43 -1.67 21.53
CA TRP A 156 1.09 -1.12 20.24
C TRP A 156 -0.39 -0.81 20.19
N GLU A 157 -0.72 0.35 19.66
CA GLU A 157 -2.03 0.72 19.16
C GLU A 157 -1.90 0.76 17.63
N PHE A 158 -2.65 -0.08 16.96
CA PHE A 158 -2.63 -0.20 15.51
C PHE A 158 -3.84 0.52 14.95
N ASP A 159 -3.71 1.12 13.77
CA ASP A 159 -4.75 1.91 13.14
C ASP A 159 -5.24 3.06 14.05
N PRO A 160 -4.34 3.98 14.43
CA PRO A 160 -4.73 5.08 15.30
C PRO A 160 -5.62 6.07 14.54
N GLY A 161 -6.73 6.46 15.16
CA GLY A 161 -7.67 7.40 14.57
C GLY A 161 -7.18 8.87 14.62
N PRO A 162 -7.83 9.77 13.88
CA PRO A 162 -7.41 11.18 13.75
C PRO A 162 -7.35 11.93 15.09
N ASN A 163 -8.12 11.50 16.10
CA ASN A 163 -8.15 12.14 17.42
C ASN A 163 -7.18 11.52 18.44
N ASP A 164 -6.43 10.51 18.05
CA ASP A 164 -5.44 9.91 18.94
C ASP A 164 -4.25 10.85 19.13
N THR A 165 -3.82 10.94 20.38
CA THR A 165 -2.77 11.89 20.80
C THR A 165 -1.41 11.19 20.84
N ILE A 166 -0.39 11.88 20.35
CA ILE A 166 0.99 11.44 20.43
C ILE A 166 1.59 11.92 21.74
N ASP A 167 1.98 11.00 22.60
CA ASP A 167 2.59 11.30 23.89
C ASP A 167 4.14 11.26 23.84
N PRO A 168 4.80 12.01 24.74
CA PRO A 168 6.25 11.92 24.90
C PRO A 168 6.71 10.49 25.16
N GLY A 169 7.70 10.04 24.42
CA GLY A 169 8.26 8.68 24.55
C GLY A 169 7.62 7.65 23.64
N ASP A 170 6.50 7.98 22.99
CA ASP A 170 5.87 7.12 21.99
C ASP A 170 6.80 6.80 20.83
N VAL A 171 6.55 5.65 20.21
CA VAL A 171 7.22 5.26 18.97
C VAL A 171 6.18 5.13 17.90
N LEU A 172 6.25 6.03 16.93
CA LEU A 172 5.41 6.00 15.74
C LEU A 172 5.96 4.98 14.74
N LEU A 173 5.11 4.13 14.22
CA LEU A 173 5.37 3.33 13.04
C LEU A 173 4.72 4.09 11.88
N ILE A 174 5.56 4.60 10.98
CA ILE A 174 5.13 5.44 9.86
C ILE A 174 5.44 4.77 8.54
N ARG A 175 4.63 5.04 7.52
CA ARG A 175 4.75 4.59 6.14
C ARG A 175 4.66 5.79 5.20
N GLY A 176 5.41 5.76 4.10
CA GLY A 176 5.40 6.80 3.07
C GLY A 176 6.75 7.01 2.41
N PRO A 177 6.95 8.14 1.70
CA PRO A 177 8.17 8.43 0.95
C PRO A 177 9.40 8.62 1.84
N GLU A 178 10.59 8.31 1.31
CA GLU A 178 11.88 8.44 2.01
C GLU A 178 12.09 9.87 2.52
N GLU A 179 11.77 10.85 1.72
CA GLU A 179 11.90 12.27 2.03
C GLU A 179 11.07 12.70 3.25
N GLY A 180 9.89 12.09 3.42
CA GLY A 180 8.95 12.36 4.51
C GLY A 180 9.46 11.89 5.88
N VAL A 181 10.28 10.83 5.91
CA VAL A 181 10.81 10.27 7.17
C VAL A 181 11.55 11.32 7.98
N ASN A 182 12.41 12.13 7.36
CA ASN A 182 13.17 13.15 8.06
C ASN A 182 12.28 14.34 8.49
N LEU A 183 11.19 14.62 7.79
CA LEU A 183 10.19 15.62 8.22
C LEU A 183 9.49 15.17 9.50
N VAL A 184 9.01 13.92 9.56
CA VAL A 184 8.42 13.36 10.79
C VAL A 184 9.45 13.30 11.92
N ARG A 185 10.71 12.92 11.65
CA ARG A 185 11.76 12.91 12.66
C ARG A 185 12.01 14.30 13.27
N LYS A 186 11.95 15.34 12.45
CA LYS A 186 12.05 16.72 12.91
C LYS A 186 10.87 17.11 13.82
N LEU A 187 9.63 16.73 13.44
CA LEU A 187 8.44 16.95 14.28
C LEU A 187 8.51 16.16 15.59
N ALA A 188 9.05 14.95 15.56
CA ALA A 188 9.25 14.11 16.73
C ALA A 188 10.49 14.46 17.57
N GLY A 189 11.27 15.49 17.19
CA GLY A 189 12.50 15.87 17.87
C GLY A 189 13.63 14.84 17.76
N ALA A 190 13.49 13.85 16.86
CA ALA A 190 14.47 12.80 16.64
C ALA A 190 15.61 13.27 15.72
N PRO A 191 16.84 12.71 15.81
CA PRO A 191 17.92 13.08 14.90
C PRO A 191 17.61 12.62 13.49
N GLU A 192 17.97 13.42 12.49
CA GLU A 192 17.85 13.05 11.07
C GLU A 192 18.67 11.80 10.75
N VAL A 193 18.18 10.99 9.81
CA VAL A 193 18.95 9.89 9.23
C VAL A 193 19.82 10.48 8.12
N PRO A 194 21.15 10.33 8.17
CA PRO A 194 21.99 10.78 7.08
C PRO A 194 21.68 9.99 5.81
N GLU A 195 21.67 10.67 4.66
CA GLU A 195 21.64 10.00 3.36
C GLU A 195 22.85 9.04 3.26
N ILE A 196 22.57 7.77 2.98
CA ILE A 196 23.62 6.79 2.74
C ILE A 196 24.03 6.97 1.27
N PRO A 197 25.27 7.37 0.97
CA PRO A 197 25.70 7.46 -0.42
C PRO A 197 25.62 6.08 -1.07
N GLU A 198 25.13 6.05 -2.33
CA GLU A 198 25.19 4.84 -3.16
C GLU A 198 26.63 4.34 -3.17
N SER A 199 26.85 3.21 -2.54
CA SER A 199 28.16 2.56 -2.48
C SER A 199 28.39 1.79 -3.78
N ASP A 200 29.62 1.83 -4.32
CA ASP A 200 30.09 0.88 -5.32
C ASP A 200 29.99 -0.53 -4.71
N ALA A 201 28.87 -1.21 -4.98
CA ALA A 201 28.56 -2.49 -4.36
C ALA A 201 29.49 -3.59 -4.90
N PRO A 202 30.01 -4.47 -4.02
CA PRO A 202 30.69 -5.69 -4.48
C PRO A 202 29.70 -6.56 -5.28
N ALA A 203 30.24 -7.47 -6.12
CA ALA A 203 29.41 -8.39 -6.89
C ALA A 203 28.37 -9.07 -5.98
N LEU A 204 27.08 -8.91 -6.32
CA LEU A 204 25.94 -9.43 -5.54
C LEU A 204 26.06 -10.96 -5.38
N SER A 205 25.85 -11.45 -4.17
CA SER A 205 25.73 -12.89 -3.90
C SER A 205 24.41 -13.43 -4.48
N GLU A 206 24.28 -14.77 -4.57
CA GLU A 206 23.03 -15.41 -4.98
C GLU A 206 21.87 -15.04 -4.02
N LEU A 207 22.20 -14.85 -2.74
CA LEU A 207 21.22 -14.44 -1.72
C LEU A 207 20.81 -12.98 -1.89
N ASP A 208 21.74 -12.07 -2.19
CA ASP A 208 21.42 -10.65 -2.41
C ASP A 208 20.48 -10.49 -3.60
N ARG A 209 20.68 -11.28 -4.67
CA ARG A 209 19.77 -11.28 -5.84
C ARG A 209 18.37 -11.78 -5.50
N ALA A 210 18.27 -12.81 -4.66
CA ALA A 210 16.97 -13.28 -4.17
C ALA A 210 16.24 -12.21 -3.34
N VAL A 211 17.00 -11.43 -2.58
CA VAL A 211 16.47 -10.30 -1.79
C VAL A 211 16.00 -9.16 -2.70
N ASP A 212 16.79 -8.77 -3.70
CA ASP A 212 16.39 -7.74 -4.68
C ASP A 212 15.07 -8.09 -5.38
N ILE A 213 14.93 -9.36 -5.81
CA ILE A 213 13.69 -9.85 -6.43
C ILE A 213 12.50 -9.75 -5.45
N LEU A 214 12.71 -10.11 -4.18
CA LEU A 214 11.63 -10.03 -3.18
C LEU A 214 11.19 -8.58 -2.93
N VAL A 215 12.11 -7.62 -2.93
CA VAL A 215 11.77 -6.19 -2.86
C VAL A 215 10.94 -5.77 -4.08
N GLU A 216 11.36 -6.17 -5.30
CA GLU A 216 10.58 -5.91 -6.52
C GLU A 216 9.18 -6.52 -6.44
N MET A 217 9.03 -7.76 -5.91
CA MET A 217 7.72 -8.40 -5.73
C MET A 217 6.85 -7.67 -4.72
N LYS A 218 7.44 -7.16 -3.62
CA LYS A 218 6.73 -6.32 -2.66
C LYS A 218 6.16 -5.08 -3.35
N ASP A 219 7.01 -4.30 -4.01
CA ASP A 219 6.61 -3.06 -4.68
C ASP A 219 5.54 -3.32 -5.76
N LEU A 220 5.66 -4.44 -6.50
CA LEU A 220 4.67 -4.89 -7.47
C LEU A 220 3.32 -5.23 -6.83
N SER A 221 3.32 -5.95 -5.71
CA SER A 221 2.08 -6.36 -5.03
C SER A 221 1.31 -5.15 -4.49
N GLU A 222 1.99 -4.18 -3.91
CA GLU A 222 1.39 -2.92 -3.46
C GLU A 222 0.83 -2.10 -4.64
N ALA A 223 1.59 -1.98 -5.74
CA ALA A 223 1.12 -1.31 -6.94
C ALA A 223 -0.10 -2.00 -7.56
N ALA A 224 -0.12 -3.34 -7.60
CA ALA A 224 -1.23 -4.11 -8.14
C ALA A 224 -2.52 -3.89 -7.33
N VAL A 225 -2.44 -3.88 -6.00
CA VAL A 225 -3.58 -3.60 -5.12
C VAL A 225 -4.13 -2.20 -5.34
N GLY A 226 -3.27 -1.17 -5.32
CA GLY A 226 -3.69 0.22 -5.52
C GLY A 226 -4.30 0.45 -6.91
N LEU A 227 -3.69 -0.10 -7.98
CA LEU A 227 -4.24 -0.01 -9.34
C LEU A 227 -5.54 -0.79 -9.50
N ALA A 228 -5.72 -1.91 -8.80
CA ALA A 228 -6.97 -2.65 -8.81
C ALA A 228 -8.11 -1.82 -8.21
N TYR A 229 -7.91 -1.20 -7.05
CA TYR A 229 -8.88 -0.28 -6.46
C TYR A 229 -9.16 0.93 -7.36
N SER A 230 -8.11 1.55 -7.93
CA SER A 230 -8.26 2.67 -8.88
C SER A 230 -9.05 2.26 -10.12
N SER A 231 -8.80 1.05 -10.67
CA SER A 231 -9.52 0.54 -11.86
C SER A 231 -11.02 0.39 -11.62
N ILE A 232 -11.38 -0.04 -10.39
CA ILE A 232 -12.78 -0.21 -9.98
C ILE A 232 -13.43 1.16 -9.75
N LEU A 233 -12.76 2.05 -9.03
CA LEU A 233 -13.26 3.39 -8.72
C LEU A 233 -13.54 4.19 -9.98
N PHE A 234 -12.60 4.19 -10.94
CA PHE A 234 -12.74 4.91 -12.22
C PHE A 234 -13.45 4.10 -13.31
N ASN A 235 -13.86 2.86 -13.02
CA ASN A 235 -14.39 1.90 -14.01
C ASN A 235 -13.51 1.83 -15.28
N ASN A 236 -12.18 1.79 -15.07
CA ASN A 236 -11.19 1.96 -16.14
C ASN A 236 -10.59 0.61 -16.56
N ARG A 237 -11.01 0.10 -17.73
CA ARG A 237 -10.54 -1.17 -18.30
C ARG A 237 -9.04 -1.19 -18.60
N ALA A 238 -8.46 -0.04 -18.96
CA ALA A 238 -7.04 0.01 -19.25
C ALA A 238 -6.23 -0.21 -17.98
N LEU A 239 -6.64 0.39 -16.85
CA LEU A 239 -6.02 0.12 -15.54
C LEU A 239 -6.21 -1.33 -15.11
N ALA A 240 -7.39 -1.91 -15.29
CA ALA A 240 -7.65 -3.32 -15.00
C ALA A 240 -6.71 -4.26 -15.79
N ALA A 241 -6.50 -3.99 -17.07
CA ALA A 241 -5.58 -4.74 -17.92
C ALA A 241 -4.11 -4.63 -17.43
N GLU A 242 -3.70 -3.45 -16.92
CA GLU A 242 -2.37 -3.25 -16.38
C GLU A 242 -2.12 -4.04 -15.10
N VAL A 243 -3.13 -4.23 -14.24
CA VAL A 243 -3.03 -5.14 -13.08
C VAL A 243 -2.68 -6.57 -13.53
N GLY A 244 -3.27 -7.03 -14.65
CA GLY A 244 -2.90 -8.33 -15.24
C GLY A 244 -1.46 -8.38 -15.78
N VAL A 245 -0.90 -7.24 -16.23
CA VAL A 245 0.53 -7.16 -16.61
C VAL A 245 1.41 -7.29 -15.38
N LEU A 246 1.05 -6.64 -14.26
CA LEU A 246 1.81 -6.73 -13.00
C LEU A 246 1.78 -8.14 -12.43
N GLU A 247 0.61 -8.82 -12.44
CA GLU A 247 0.50 -10.20 -12.00
C GLU A 247 1.40 -11.12 -12.84
N GLY A 248 1.34 -11.05 -14.19
CA GLY A 248 2.24 -11.85 -15.01
C GLY A 248 3.74 -11.54 -14.81
N ARG A 249 4.10 -10.34 -14.34
CA ARG A 249 5.47 -10.02 -13.90
C ARG A 249 5.78 -10.64 -12.54
N SER A 250 4.81 -10.63 -11.62
CA SER A 250 4.94 -11.24 -10.29
C SER A 250 5.20 -12.75 -10.38
N ASP A 251 4.47 -13.47 -11.25
CA ASP A 251 4.69 -14.89 -11.55
C ASP A 251 6.14 -15.17 -12.01
N GLN A 252 6.65 -14.35 -12.94
CA GLN A 252 8.02 -14.50 -13.43
C GLN A 252 9.04 -14.27 -12.31
N LEU A 253 8.80 -13.30 -11.44
CA LEU A 253 9.68 -12.99 -10.33
C LEU A 253 9.65 -14.10 -9.26
N GLU A 254 8.51 -14.74 -9.02
CA GLU A 254 8.44 -15.89 -8.13
C GLU A 254 9.31 -17.04 -8.63
N ASP A 255 9.22 -17.41 -9.92
CA ASP A 255 10.07 -18.43 -10.56
C ASP A 255 11.56 -18.06 -10.47
N GLU A 256 11.91 -16.79 -10.70
CA GLU A 256 13.28 -16.28 -10.58
C GLU A 256 13.78 -16.36 -9.13
N LEU A 257 12.97 -15.95 -8.16
CA LEU A 257 13.26 -16.00 -6.74
C LEU A 257 13.56 -17.42 -6.28
N GLU A 258 12.69 -18.39 -6.63
CA GLU A 258 12.90 -19.80 -6.30
C GLU A 258 14.24 -20.31 -6.86
N SER A 259 14.56 -19.94 -8.11
CA SER A 259 15.81 -20.34 -8.76
C SER A 259 17.05 -19.78 -8.02
N TRP A 260 17.01 -18.50 -7.59
CA TRP A 260 18.12 -17.89 -6.86
C TRP A 260 18.25 -18.44 -5.44
N VAL A 261 17.13 -18.66 -4.74
CA VAL A 261 17.11 -19.28 -3.41
C VAL A 261 17.70 -20.69 -3.45
N LEU A 262 17.34 -21.49 -4.47
CA LEU A 262 17.91 -22.84 -4.63
C LEU A 262 19.41 -22.82 -4.95
N ARG A 263 19.90 -21.83 -5.70
CA ARG A 263 21.34 -21.65 -5.95
C ARG A 263 22.10 -21.22 -4.70
N ALA A 264 21.51 -20.37 -3.86
CA ALA A 264 22.10 -19.95 -2.59
C ALA A 264 22.15 -21.08 -1.55
N ALA A 265 21.35 -22.16 -1.70
CA ALA A 265 21.23 -23.22 -0.71
C ALA A 265 22.55 -23.90 -0.30
N PRO A 266 23.54 -24.15 -1.20
CA PRO A 266 24.81 -24.75 -0.80
C PRO A 266 25.66 -23.88 0.14
N GLU A 267 25.47 -22.55 0.10
CA GLU A 267 26.22 -21.57 0.88
C GLU A 267 25.43 -21.08 2.11
N ALA A 268 24.15 -21.44 2.19
CA ALA A 268 23.26 -20.99 3.25
C ALA A 268 23.67 -21.56 4.61
N ARG A 269 23.79 -20.68 5.59
CA ARG A 269 24.06 -21.08 6.98
C ARG A 269 22.81 -21.58 7.69
N ASN A 270 21.64 -21.13 7.24
CA ASN A 270 20.36 -21.44 7.83
C ASN A 270 19.31 -21.72 6.73
N VAL A 271 18.84 -22.95 6.66
CA VAL A 271 17.82 -23.37 5.67
C VAL A 271 16.46 -22.70 5.94
N ASP A 272 16.18 -22.33 7.18
CA ASP A 272 14.91 -21.68 7.52
C ASP A 272 14.82 -20.27 6.93
N GLU A 273 15.95 -19.56 6.73
CA GLU A 273 16.00 -18.28 6.01
C GLU A 273 15.56 -18.43 4.55
N LEU A 274 16.05 -19.48 3.87
CA LEU A 274 15.66 -19.78 2.49
C LEU A 274 14.17 -20.12 2.38
N ARG A 275 13.62 -20.87 3.34
CA ARG A 275 12.18 -21.13 3.42
C ARG A 275 11.37 -19.85 3.66
N GLY A 276 11.91 -18.92 4.45
CA GLY A 276 11.32 -17.62 4.67
C GLY A 276 11.18 -16.83 3.37
N LEU A 277 12.26 -16.75 2.57
CA LEU A 277 12.25 -16.06 1.27
C LEU A 277 11.22 -16.65 0.29
N ILE A 278 11.19 -17.98 0.12
CA ILE A 278 10.20 -18.63 -0.76
C ILE A 278 8.78 -18.31 -0.31
N ARG A 279 8.49 -18.38 1.00
CA ARG A 279 7.16 -18.06 1.50
C ARG A 279 6.76 -16.61 1.33
N LEU A 280 7.71 -15.69 1.50
CA LEU A 280 7.47 -14.27 1.25
C LEU A 280 7.16 -14.03 -0.24
N GLY A 281 7.92 -14.64 -1.15
CA GLY A 281 7.66 -14.55 -2.59
C GLY A 281 6.27 -15.05 -2.94
N SER A 282 5.93 -16.29 -2.54
CA SER A 282 4.61 -16.87 -2.81
C SER A 282 3.45 -16.08 -2.20
N ALA A 283 3.65 -15.47 -1.02
CA ALA A 283 2.62 -14.61 -0.44
C ALA A 283 2.48 -13.28 -1.19
N SER A 284 3.59 -12.67 -1.66
CA SER A 284 3.55 -11.45 -2.47
C SER A 284 2.87 -11.69 -3.82
N GLU A 285 3.16 -12.82 -4.48
CA GLU A 285 2.48 -13.27 -5.69
C GLU A 285 0.97 -13.44 -5.45
N SER A 286 0.58 -14.12 -4.38
CA SER A 286 -0.83 -14.30 -4.02
C SER A 286 -1.58 -12.99 -3.76
N ILE A 287 -0.91 -11.90 -3.36
CA ILE A 287 -1.49 -10.56 -3.30
C ILE A 287 -1.78 -10.04 -4.72
N CYS A 288 -0.83 -10.19 -5.66
CA CYS A 288 -1.02 -9.80 -7.07
C CYS A 288 -2.16 -10.57 -7.73
N ASP A 289 -2.23 -11.89 -7.52
CA ASP A 289 -3.31 -12.76 -7.99
C ASP A 289 -4.68 -12.28 -7.50
N ALA A 290 -4.79 -11.97 -6.22
CA ALA A 290 -6.03 -11.48 -5.64
C ALA A 290 -6.40 -10.08 -6.18
N ALA A 291 -5.43 -9.20 -6.38
CA ALA A 291 -5.64 -7.89 -6.99
C ALA A 291 -6.16 -8.02 -8.43
N ARG A 292 -5.58 -8.91 -9.24
CA ARG A 292 -6.08 -9.20 -10.58
C ARG A 292 -7.50 -9.74 -10.58
N ASP A 293 -7.80 -10.73 -9.74
CA ASP A 293 -9.15 -11.27 -9.64
C ASP A 293 -10.19 -10.21 -9.25
N MET A 294 -9.79 -9.22 -8.45
CA MET A 294 -10.66 -8.10 -8.08
C MET A 294 -11.07 -7.27 -9.29
N THR A 295 -10.20 -7.13 -10.30
CA THR A 295 -10.45 -6.32 -11.50
C THR A 295 -11.30 -7.01 -12.58
N TRP A 296 -11.62 -8.29 -12.41
CA TRP A 296 -12.26 -9.11 -13.43
C TRP A 296 -13.53 -8.48 -14.02
N TYR A 297 -14.44 -7.93 -13.18
CA TYR A 297 -15.68 -7.29 -13.67
C TYR A 297 -15.40 -6.08 -14.54
N VAL A 298 -14.43 -5.23 -14.15
CA VAL A 298 -14.02 -4.06 -14.93
C VAL A 298 -13.38 -4.49 -16.26
N GLU A 299 -12.51 -5.48 -16.23
CA GLU A 299 -11.84 -6.02 -17.43
C GLU A 299 -12.84 -6.57 -18.44
N GLN A 300 -13.84 -7.34 -17.99
CA GLN A 300 -14.90 -7.87 -18.86
C GLN A 300 -15.91 -6.81 -19.29
N GLY A 301 -15.96 -5.67 -18.61
CA GLY A 301 -16.94 -4.60 -18.80
C GLY A 301 -18.33 -4.99 -18.32
N GLU A 302 -18.37 -5.86 -17.35
CA GLU A 302 -19.60 -6.19 -16.67
C GLU A 302 -19.98 -5.07 -15.68
N PRO A 303 -21.27 -4.75 -15.54
CA PRO A 303 -21.71 -3.67 -14.68
C PRO A 303 -21.43 -4.01 -13.20
N LEU A 304 -20.75 -3.10 -12.50
CA LEU A 304 -20.60 -3.17 -11.05
C LEU A 304 -21.76 -2.45 -10.36
N HIS A 305 -22.17 -2.99 -9.21
CA HIS A 305 -23.17 -2.31 -8.39
C HIS A 305 -22.58 -0.98 -7.86
N PRO A 306 -23.31 0.16 -7.95
CA PRO A 306 -22.80 1.49 -7.58
C PRO A 306 -22.26 1.56 -6.12
N VAL A 307 -22.75 0.69 -5.25
CA VAL A 307 -22.28 0.64 -3.85
C VAL A 307 -20.78 0.37 -3.71
N VAL A 308 -20.14 -0.26 -4.71
CA VAL A 308 -18.69 -0.53 -4.70
C VAL A 308 -17.93 0.78 -4.87
N GLN A 309 -18.26 1.57 -5.89
CA GLN A 309 -17.63 2.88 -6.10
C GLN A 309 -17.87 3.82 -4.91
N MET A 310 -19.13 3.91 -4.45
CA MET A 310 -19.48 4.69 -3.26
C MET A 310 -18.74 4.25 -1.99
N ALA A 311 -18.33 3.00 -1.89
CA ALA A 311 -17.52 2.53 -0.77
C ALA A 311 -16.06 2.99 -0.93
N LEU A 312 -15.49 2.88 -2.13
CA LEU A 312 -14.11 3.28 -2.40
C LEU A 312 -13.89 4.80 -2.29
N GLU A 313 -14.92 5.62 -2.53
CA GLU A 313 -14.90 7.07 -2.32
C GLU A 313 -14.88 7.48 -0.83
N GLU A 314 -15.24 6.60 0.09
CA GLU A 314 -15.33 6.88 1.53
C GLU A 314 -14.19 6.23 2.36
N THR A 315 -13.21 5.63 1.70
CA THR A 315 -12.05 5.02 2.36
C THR A 315 -11.03 6.09 2.77
N GLU A 316 -10.14 5.77 3.74
CA GLU A 316 -9.15 6.71 4.26
C GLU A 316 -8.13 7.14 3.20
N GLU A 317 -7.75 6.23 2.30
CA GLU A 317 -6.95 6.51 1.12
C GLU A 317 -7.82 6.46 -0.12
N THR A 318 -7.87 7.58 -0.86
CA THR A 318 -8.56 7.68 -2.15
C THR A 318 -7.59 7.61 -3.32
N SER A 319 -8.12 7.31 -4.50
CA SER A 319 -7.35 7.36 -5.75
C SER A 319 -7.72 8.60 -6.55
N ALA A 320 -6.72 9.27 -7.10
CA ALA A 320 -6.89 10.39 -8.03
C ALA A 320 -6.27 10.08 -9.39
N GLU A 321 -6.96 10.49 -10.45
CA GLU A 321 -6.47 10.44 -11.83
C GLU A 321 -6.27 11.86 -12.34
N THR A 322 -5.02 12.23 -12.69
CA THR A 322 -4.65 13.59 -13.06
C THR A 322 -3.82 13.58 -14.34
N ILE A 323 -4.01 14.58 -15.21
CA ILE A 323 -3.23 14.75 -16.43
C ILE A 323 -2.35 15.98 -16.29
N VAL A 324 -1.05 15.85 -16.53
CA VAL A 324 -0.10 16.97 -16.53
C VAL A 324 -0.44 17.91 -17.69
N GLN A 325 -0.89 19.13 -17.38
CA GLN A 325 -1.25 20.13 -18.36
C GLN A 325 0.01 20.83 -18.91
N PRO A 326 0.00 21.22 -20.20
CA PRO A 326 1.11 21.99 -20.77
C PRO A 326 1.35 23.30 -20.00
N GLY A 327 2.59 23.51 -19.53
CA GLY A 327 2.97 24.71 -18.79
C GLY A 327 2.53 24.74 -17.32
N SER A 328 1.98 23.62 -16.80
CA SER A 328 1.75 23.46 -15.36
C SER A 328 3.08 23.39 -14.58
N PRO A 329 3.08 23.61 -13.24
CA PRO A 329 4.29 23.45 -12.43
C PRO A 329 4.97 22.09 -12.59
N ALA A 330 4.20 21.02 -12.84
CA ALA A 330 4.70 19.67 -13.04
C ALA A 330 5.36 19.43 -14.40
N ASP A 331 5.00 20.22 -15.44
CA ASP A 331 5.49 20.00 -16.80
C ASP A 331 7.00 20.24 -16.91
N GLY A 332 7.75 19.18 -17.18
CA GLY A 332 9.21 19.20 -17.31
C GLY A 332 9.99 19.06 -16.01
N GLN A 333 9.33 18.87 -14.86
CA GLN A 333 9.96 18.67 -13.56
C GLN A 333 9.99 17.17 -13.19
N SER A 334 10.94 16.75 -12.33
CA SER A 334 10.92 15.42 -11.74
C SER A 334 10.06 15.36 -10.49
N LEU A 335 9.57 14.19 -10.11
CA LEU A 335 8.80 14.00 -8.88
C LEU A 335 9.57 14.51 -7.65
N ARG A 336 10.90 14.29 -7.62
CA ARG A 336 11.79 14.78 -6.54
C ARG A 336 11.90 16.32 -6.55
N GLU A 337 12.09 16.96 -7.72
CA GLU A 337 12.16 18.41 -7.82
C GLU A 337 10.87 19.08 -7.37
N LEU A 338 9.73 18.43 -7.63
CA LEU A 338 8.41 18.87 -7.19
C LEU A 338 8.16 18.57 -5.71
N ARG A 339 8.96 17.69 -5.09
CA ARG A 339 8.64 17.12 -3.77
C ARG A 339 7.22 16.55 -3.76
N PHE A 340 6.85 15.87 -4.85
CA PHE A 340 5.47 15.54 -5.20
C PHE A 340 4.70 14.95 -4.03
N GLU A 341 5.23 13.87 -3.43
CA GLU A 341 4.56 13.14 -2.35
C GLU A 341 4.49 13.94 -1.04
N THR A 342 5.52 14.75 -0.74
CA THR A 342 5.55 15.56 0.48
C THR A 342 4.77 16.87 0.37
N GLU A 343 4.53 17.38 -0.85
CA GLU A 343 3.74 18.60 -1.06
C GLU A 343 2.25 18.27 -1.28
N THR A 344 1.94 17.08 -1.81
CA THR A 344 0.55 16.68 -2.08
C THR A 344 0.00 15.67 -1.08
N GLY A 345 0.87 14.94 -0.36
CA GLY A 345 0.46 13.76 0.41
C GLY A 345 0.08 12.56 -0.45
N MET A 346 0.12 12.70 -1.79
CA MET A 346 -0.31 11.67 -2.74
C MET A 346 0.88 10.89 -3.26
N PHE A 347 0.79 9.57 -3.25
CA PHE A 347 1.78 8.66 -3.82
C PHE A 347 1.42 8.30 -5.26
N VAL A 348 2.39 8.38 -6.19
CA VAL A 348 2.16 8.04 -7.61
C VAL A 348 2.29 6.54 -7.83
N LEU A 349 1.18 5.84 -8.03
CA LEU A 349 1.15 4.41 -8.35
C LEU A 349 1.66 4.13 -9.76
N ALA A 350 1.19 4.92 -10.74
CA ALA A 350 1.55 4.71 -12.12
C ALA A 350 1.46 6.00 -12.94
N ILE A 351 2.30 6.08 -13.99
CA ILE A 351 2.26 7.14 -15.00
C ILE A 351 2.08 6.51 -16.36
N GLN A 352 1.06 6.96 -17.09
CA GLN A 352 0.87 6.62 -18.48
C GLN A 352 1.38 7.73 -19.38
N ARG A 353 2.34 7.41 -20.26
CA ARG A 353 2.86 8.28 -21.32
C ARG A 353 2.61 7.67 -22.69
N GLY A 354 1.58 8.12 -23.38
CA GLY A 354 1.09 7.48 -24.60
C GLY A 354 0.61 6.06 -24.35
N ALA A 355 1.27 5.06 -24.96
CA ALA A 355 0.95 3.64 -24.75
C ALA A 355 1.85 2.95 -23.72
N ARG A 356 2.70 3.68 -23.02
CA ARG A 356 3.65 3.10 -22.05
C ARG A 356 3.25 3.47 -20.63
N TRP A 357 3.39 2.49 -19.73
CA TRP A 357 3.21 2.67 -18.31
C TRP A 357 4.54 2.61 -17.56
N ALA A 358 4.68 3.42 -16.55
CA ALA A 358 5.73 3.36 -15.55
C ALA A 358 5.04 3.19 -14.19
N TYR A 359 5.31 2.07 -13.51
CA TYR A 359 4.73 1.78 -12.21
C TYR A 359 5.69 2.21 -11.11
N ARG A 360 5.15 2.77 -10.03
CA ARG A 360 5.92 3.30 -8.90
C ARG A 360 7.16 4.09 -9.36
N PRO A 361 6.94 5.18 -10.10
CA PRO A 361 8.04 5.94 -10.72
C PRO A 361 8.92 6.55 -9.62
N ARG A 362 10.22 6.31 -9.70
CA ARG A 362 11.18 6.88 -8.74
C ARG A 362 11.24 8.40 -8.83
N GLY A 363 11.64 9.06 -7.75
CA GLY A 363 11.73 10.52 -7.63
C GLY A 363 12.46 11.25 -8.78
N VAL A 364 13.37 10.56 -9.50
CA VAL A 364 14.05 11.09 -10.69
C VAL A 364 13.21 11.07 -11.96
N PHE A 365 12.03 10.45 -11.94
CA PHE A 365 11.13 10.40 -13.09
C PHE A 365 10.65 11.81 -13.43
N ARG A 366 10.83 12.23 -14.68
CA ARG A 366 10.47 13.57 -15.16
C ARG A 366 9.10 13.53 -15.82
N LEU A 367 8.18 14.31 -15.29
CA LEU A 367 6.83 14.50 -15.82
C LEU A 367 6.87 15.35 -17.08
N LEU A 368 5.98 15.07 -18.02
CA LEU A 368 5.79 15.85 -19.26
C LEU A 368 4.30 16.09 -19.48
N ALA A 369 3.99 17.20 -20.13
CA ALA A 369 2.62 17.46 -20.55
C ALA A 369 1.99 16.29 -21.29
N GLY A 370 0.77 15.93 -20.90
CA GLY A 370 0.04 14.77 -21.41
C GLY A 370 0.30 13.45 -20.67
N ASP A 371 1.20 13.43 -19.67
CA ASP A 371 1.31 12.30 -18.76
C ASP A 371 0.04 12.18 -17.92
N ARG A 372 -0.50 10.98 -17.83
CA ARG A 372 -1.62 10.64 -16.95
C ARG A 372 -1.06 9.96 -15.70
N LEU A 373 -1.33 10.54 -14.55
CA LEU A 373 -0.92 10.05 -13.24
C LEU A 373 -2.09 9.33 -12.58
N ILE A 374 -1.82 8.19 -11.98
CA ILE A 374 -2.71 7.51 -11.03
C ILE A 374 -2.03 7.60 -9.68
N SER A 375 -2.65 8.30 -8.75
CA SER A 375 -2.09 8.57 -7.43
C SER A 375 -3.06 8.11 -6.33
N VAL A 376 -2.53 7.76 -5.16
CA VAL A 376 -3.32 7.42 -3.96
C VAL A 376 -2.83 8.24 -2.78
N GLY A 377 -3.74 8.57 -1.89
CA GLY A 377 -3.44 9.35 -0.69
C GLY A 377 -4.69 9.95 -0.05
N PRO A 378 -4.52 10.92 0.85
CA PRO A 378 -5.63 11.59 1.50
C PRO A 378 -6.46 12.40 0.49
N ASP A 379 -7.77 12.52 0.75
CA ASP A 379 -8.70 13.25 -0.11
C ASP A 379 -8.28 14.73 -0.32
N GLU A 380 -7.72 15.36 0.72
CA GLU A 380 -7.22 16.73 0.64
C GLU A 380 -6.05 16.90 -0.34
N GLY A 381 -5.32 15.81 -0.65
CA GLY A 381 -4.20 15.84 -1.60
C GLY A 381 -4.61 16.03 -3.07
N GLU A 382 -5.89 15.82 -3.41
CA GLU A 382 -6.37 16.00 -4.79
C GLU A 382 -6.33 17.48 -5.23
N ASP A 383 -6.60 18.42 -4.33
CA ASP A 383 -6.53 19.85 -4.63
C ASP A 383 -5.09 20.27 -4.96
N GLU A 384 -4.10 19.82 -4.19
CA GLU A 384 -2.68 20.06 -4.42
C GLU A 384 -2.19 19.41 -5.72
N LEU A 385 -2.71 18.21 -6.06
CA LEU A 385 -2.44 17.57 -7.35
C LEU A 385 -2.89 18.43 -8.53
N ILE A 386 -4.09 19.03 -8.44
CA ILE A 386 -4.64 19.90 -9.47
C ILE A 386 -3.79 21.18 -9.57
N GLU A 387 -3.32 21.74 -8.45
CA GLU A 387 -2.43 22.90 -8.48
C GLU A 387 -1.09 22.60 -9.18
N LEU A 388 -0.52 21.42 -8.93
CA LEU A 388 0.74 21.00 -9.55
C LEU A 388 0.58 20.62 -11.03
N CYS A 389 -0.45 19.84 -11.35
CA CYS A 389 -0.65 19.30 -12.70
C CYS A 389 -1.43 20.23 -13.63
N GLY A 390 -2.09 21.24 -13.08
CA GLY A 390 -2.95 22.17 -13.80
C GLY A 390 -4.41 21.72 -13.81
N GLU A 391 -5.33 22.65 -14.16
CA GLU A 391 -6.77 22.44 -14.17
C GLU A 391 -7.14 21.25 -15.08
N GLN A 392 -7.86 20.29 -14.53
CA GLN A 392 -8.20 19.06 -15.24
C GLN A 392 -9.33 19.29 -16.23
N PRO A 393 -9.29 18.67 -17.43
CA PRO A 393 -10.43 18.72 -18.36
C PRO A 393 -11.65 18.08 -17.70
N GLU A 394 -12.85 18.65 -17.94
CA GLU A 394 -14.10 18.02 -17.51
C GLU A 394 -14.13 16.58 -18.01
N ARG A 395 -14.43 15.63 -17.13
CA ARG A 395 -14.63 14.22 -17.52
C ARG A 395 -15.85 14.18 -18.44
N ASP A 396 -15.65 13.82 -19.70
CA ASP A 396 -16.76 13.48 -20.59
C ASP A 396 -17.43 12.21 -20.02
N ASP A 397 -18.62 12.37 -19.46
CA ASP A 397 -19.51 11.26 -19.06
C ASP A 397 -19.97 10.50 -20.32
N GLU A 398 -19.12 9.61 -20.89
CA GLU A 398 -19.51 8.67 -21.95
C GLU A 398 -19.83 7.27 -21.41
#